data_3b30be9c957c2b2d006ebc874894decd
#
_entry.id   3b30be9c957c2b2d006ebc874894decd
#
_cell.length_a   1.000
_cell.length_b   1.000
_cell.length_c   1.000
_cell.angle_alpha   90.00
_cell.angle_beta   90.00
_cell.angle_gamma   90.00
#
_symmetry.space_group_name_H-M   'P 1'
#
loop_
_entity.id
_entity.type
_entity.pdbx_description
1 polymer ?
#
loop_
_entity_poly.entity_id
_entity_poly.type
_entity_poly.pdbx_seq_one_letter_code
_entity_poly.pdbx_strand_id
1 'polypeptide(L)'
;MLFQDSEEINFDQILEFYKHHLHQKILPFWINHCIDHRNGGINNCVRDDGKLLSTDKYLWSQGRALWVFSHLYNAHDNDLKWLNIAKPIAEMLLEYGRNNKGEWFYSIKGDGSPAQQPQSIYVDAFCTYGLTEFAKATGDKKALKAAQETFERVSPILDDPSSLMTLPHPIPKGFQAHGPIMIFAHVFHELGVYSNNLDAIEKSLELANQIMTLHVDQEREVLFEFIPKQDSSLDGNTEKTFIPGHAIESMWFMEKIYRYHETHEKIELAMEVIRWHLEKGWDSKFGGLFLACHLENGKPAWHSPQSKIWWPHTESIQSLLLAYLITGAEWTKMWFRKIHDYTFSHFPNPKNGEWFHNLDRNCLLYTSPSPRDRTRSRMPSSA
;
A
#
# COMPACT_ATOMS: atom_id res chain seq x y z
N MET A 1 11.33 16.21 19.44
CA MET A 1 11.84 16.29 18.06
C MET A 1 13.05 15.39 17.95
N LEU A 2 13.07 14.43 17.02
CA LEU A 2 14.19 13.50 16.81
C LEU A 2 15.43 14.17 16.19
N PHE A 3 15.27 15.35 15.65
CA PHE A 3 16.33 16.08 14.96
C PHE A 3 16.60 17.38 15.74
N GLN A 4 17.41 17.30 16.80
CA GLN A 4 18.02 18.47 17.44
C GLN A 4 19.33 18.76 16.71
N ASP A 5 19.39 19.88 16.01
CA ASP A 5 20.60 20.61 15.50
C ASP A 5 21.78 19.81 14.90
N SER A 6 21.67 18.49 14.73
CA SER A 6 22.70 17.69 14.07
C SER A 6 22.35 17.50 12.59
N GLU A 7 23.31 17.78 11.72
CA GLU A 7 23.18 17.57 10.27
C GLU A 7 23.04 16.09 9.90
N GLU A 8 23.37 15.16 10.79
CA GLU A 8 23.36 13.73 10.54
C GLU A 8 22.08 13.05 11.06
N ILE A 9 21.61 12.06 10.30
CA ILE A 9 20.51 11.16 10.68
C ILE A 9 21.06 10.09 11.61
N ASN A 10 20.60 10.06 12.86
CA ASN A 10 20.92 8.97 13.79
C ASN A 10 19.94 7.80 13.59
N PHE A 11 20.38 6.79 12.85
CA PHE A 11 19.56 5.63 12.52
C PHE A 11 19.11 4.83 13.74
N ASP A 12 19.93 4.71 14.78
CA ASP A 12 19.56 3.99 15.99
C ASP A 12 18.41 4.69 16.74
N GLN A 13 18.48 6.02 16.86
CA GLN A 13 17.39 6.79 17.47
C GLN A 13 16.10 6.71 16.66
N ILE A 14 16.19 6.73 15.33
CA ILE A 14 15.04 6.59 14.43
C ILE A 14 14.42 5.19 14.59
N LEU A 15 15.24 4.16 14.58
CA LEU A 15 14.80 2.78 14.75
C LEU A 15 14.07 2.59 16.08
N GLU A 16 14.65 3.07 17.18
CA GLU A 16 14.03 2.99 18.50
C GLU A 16 12.72 3.79 18.58
N PHE A 17 12.66 4.95 17.96
CA PHE A 17 11.44 5.75 17.87
C PHE A 17 10.34 5.00 17.11
N TYR A 18 10.64 4.43 15.94
CA TYR A 18 9.64 3.71 15.15
C TYR A 18 9.21 2.41 15.81
N LYS A 19 10.13 1.66 16.42
CA LYS A 19 9.80 0.48 17.23
C LYS A 19 8.86 0.85 18.38
N HIS A 20 9.22 1.89 19.15
CA HIS A 20 8.39 2.36 20.24
C HIS A 20 7.00 2.78 19.75
N HIS A 21 6.92 3.54 18.66
CA HIS A 21 5.65 3.99 18.11
C HIS A 21 4.77 2.83 17.63
N LEU A 22 5.36 1.88 16.90
CA LEU A 22 4.66 0.66 16.45
C LEU A 22 4.13 -0.15 17.63
N HIS A 23 5.00 -0.49 18.60
CA HIS A 23 4.66 -1.40 19.69
C HIS A 23 3.81 -0.77 20.80
N GLN A 24 3.94 0.53 21.03
CA GLN A 24 3.25 1.22 22.13
C GLN A 24 2.04 2.05 21.70
N LYS A 25 1.89 2.35 20.39
CA LYS A 25 0.81 3.21 19.89
C LYS A 25 -0.07 2.52 18.85
N ILE A 26 0.51 1.85 17.86
CA ILE A 26 -0.26 1.26 16.75
C ILE A 26 -0.77 -0.14 17.10
N LEU A 27 0.12 -1.08 17.38
CA LEU A 27 -0.25 -2.48 17.62
C LEU A 27 -1.24 -2.68 18.78
N PRO A 28 -1.13 -1.97 19.92
CA PRO A 28 -2.09 -2.12 21.00
C PRO A 28 -3.53 -1.81 20.60
N PHE A 29 -3.75 -0.82 19.74
CA PHE A 29 -5.09 -0.53 19.23
C PHE A 29 -5.68 -1.72 18.47
N TRP A 30 -4.93 -2.26 17.51
CA TRP A 30 -5.37 -3.38 16.68
C TRP A 30 -5.57 -4.66 17.49
N ILE A 31 -4.64 -4.98 18.42
CA ILE A 31 -4.72 -6.17 19.25
C ILE A 31 -5.92 -6.12 20.20
N ASN A 32 -6.17 -4.96 20.82
CA ASN A 32 -7.21 -4.84 21.82
C ASN A 32 -8.63 -4.67 21.24
N HIS A 33 -8.74 -4.12 20.01
CA HIS A 33 -10.05 -3.74 19.46
C HIS A 33 -10.43 -4.45 18.16
N CYS A 34 -9.45 -4.98 17.42
CA CYS A 34 -9.70 -5.45 16.07
C CYS A 34 -9.61 -6.96 15.89
N ILE A 35 -8.95 -7.70 16.78
CA ILE A 35 -8.86 -9.16 16.64
C ILE A 35 -10.23 -9.79 16.90
N ASP A 36 -10.73 -10.59 15.95
CA ASP A 36 -11.96 -11.37 16.12
C ASP A 36 -11.63 -12.77 16.68
N HIS A 37 -11.64 -12.87 17.99
CA HIS A 37 -11.35 -14.13 18.68
C HIS A 37 -12.44 -15.21 18.50
N ARG A 38 -13.62 -14.83 17.99
CA ARG A 38 -14.75 -15.75 17.82
C ARG A 38 -14.75 -16.42 16.45
N ASN A 39 -14.54 -15.62 15.40
CA ASN A 39 -14.70 -16.08 14.02
C ASN A 39 -13.38 -16.08 13.23
N GLY A 40 -12.28 -15.68 13.85
CA GLY A 40 -11.00 -15.45 13.17
C GLY A 40 -10.97 -14.16 12.36
N GLY A 41 -9.79 -13.81 11.86
CA GLY A 41 -9.60 -12.56 11.14
C GLY A 41 -9.58 -11.32 12.03
N ILE A 42 -9.66 -10.15 11.40
CA ILE A 42 -9.77 -8.86 12.09
C ILE A 42 -11.12 -8.20 11.83
N ASN A 43 -11.63 -7.46 12.81
CA ASN A 43 -12.73 -6.53 12.68
C ASN A 43 -12.20 -5.21 12.13
N ASN A 44 -12.23 -5.02 10.82
CA ASN A 44 -11.69 -3.82 10.18
C ASN A 44 -12.68 -2.63 10.15
N CYS A 45 -13.94 -2.83 10.56
CA CYS A 45 -14.94 -1.79 10.67
C CYS A 45 -15.10 -1.31 12.11
N VAL A 46 -14.13 -0.53 12.59
CA VAL A 46 -14.09 0.02 13.95
C VAL A 46 -13.97 1.55 13.92
N ARG A 47 -14.48 2.20 14.96
CA ARG A 47 -14.30 3.65 15.15
C ARG A 47 -12.90 3.95 15.71
N ASP A 48 -12.55 5.24 15.74
CA ASP A 48 -11.29 5.72 16.31
C ASP A 48 -11.11 5.37 17.79
N ASP A 49 -12.21 5.18 18.52
CA ASP A 49 -12.22 4.76 19.93
C ASP A 49 -12.23 3.22 20.10
N GLY A 50 -12.06 2.47 19.01
CA GLY A 50 -12.08 1.00 19.00
C GLY A 50 -13.47 0.38 19.02
N LYS A 51 -14.56 1.17 19.01
CA LYS A 51 -15.93 0.62 18.99
C LYS A 51 -16.21 -0.08 17.67
N LEU A 52 -16.64 -1.34 17.74
CA LEU A 52 -17.06 -2.13 16.60
C LEU A 52 -18.29 -1.53 15.92
N LEU A 53 -18.23 -1.35 14.59
CA LEU A 53 -19.32 -0.86 13.75
C LEU A 53 -19.99 -1.98 12.96
N SER A 54 -19.21 -2.92 12.42
CA SER A 54 -19.68 -4.10 11.70
C SER A 54 -18.70 -5.25 11.88
N THR A 55 -19.22 -6.47 11.84
CA THR A 55 -18.41 -7.70 11.81
C THR A 55 -18.05 -8.13 10.38
N ASP A 56 -18.51 -7.41 9.36
CA ASP A 56 -18.12 -7.66 7.97
C ASP A 56 -16.61 -7.49 7.80
N LYS A 57 -16.03 -8.43 7.08
CA LYS A 57 -14.59 -8.50 6.86
C LYS A 57 -14.29 -8.22 5.40
N TYR A 58 -13.61 -7.10 5.13
CA TYR A 58 -13.09 -6.78 3.81
C TYR A 58 -11.79 -7.55 3.61
N LEU A 59 -11.73 -8.41 2.59
CA LEU A 59 -10.63 -9.35 2.46
C LEU A 59 -9.30 -8.68 2.11
N TRP A 60 -9.33 -7.54 1.47
CA TRP A 60 -8.15 -6.68 1.33
C TRP A 60 -7.49 -6.39 2.69
N SER A 61 -8.28 -5.95 3.67
CA SER A 61 -7.77 -5.66 5.01
C SER A 61 -7.29 -6.91 5.75
N GLN A 62 -7.94 -8.06 5.52
CA GLN A 62 -7.54 -9.34 6.09
C GLN A 62 -6.17 -9.78 5.54
N GLY A 63 -5.96 -9.68 4.22
CA GLY A 63 -4.69 -10.00 3.59
C GLY A 63 -3.55 -9.13 4.12
N ARG A 64 -3.79 -7.83 4.28
CA ARG A 64 -2.80 -6.90 4.88
C ARG A 64 -2.52 -7.22 6.34
N ALA A 65 -3.53 -7.49 7.15
CA ALA A 65 -3.33 -7.89 8.55
C ALA A 65 -2.54 -9.20 8.65
N LEU A 66 -2.83 -10.17 7.80
CA LEU A 66 -2.09 -11.41 7.72
C LEU A 66 -0.61 -11.15 7.42
N TRP A 67 -0.33 -10.28 6.45
CA TRP A 67 1.04 -9.87 6.14
C TRP A 67 1.72 -9.24 7.35
N VAL A 68 1.09 -8.24 7.98
CA VAL A 68 1.67 -7.50 9.11
C VAL A 68 2.07 -8.44 10.26
N PHE A 69 1.16 -9.30 10.72
CA PHE A 69 1.46 -10.18 11.85
C PHE A 69 2.45 -11.29 11.50
N SER A 70 2.42 -11.78 10.25
CA SER A 70 3.41 -12.73 9.77
C SER A 70 4.80 -12.08 9.63
N HIS A 71 4.84 -10.85 9.13
CA HIS A 71 6.09 -10.10 8.96
C HIS A 71 6.71 -9.68 10.29
N LEU A 72 5.91 -9.31 11.29
CA LEU A 72 6.40 -9.08 12.66
C LEU A 72 7.13 -10.31 13.21
N TYR A 73 6.61 -11.51 12.94
CA TYR A 73 7.30 -12.74 13.29
C TYR A 73 8.59 -12.93 12.47
N ASN A 74 8.53 -12.78 11.15
CA ASN A 74 9.66 -13.08 10.27
C ASN A 74 10.83 -12.10 10.41
N ALA A 75 10.55 -10.82 10.61
CA ALA A 75 11.54 -9.75 10.48
C ALA A 75 11.85 -9.01 11.79
N HIS A 76 11.08 -9.25 12.87
CA HIS A 76 11.22 -8.44 14.08
C HIS A 76 11.78 -9.20 15.27
N ASP A 77 11.01 -10.08 15.88
CA ASP A 77 11.39 -10.72 17.16
C ASP A 77 11.17 -12.24 17.22
N ASN A 78 10.64 -12.85 16.17
CA ASN A 78 10.26 -14.27 16.09
C ASN A 78 9.31 -14.72 17.25
N ASP A 79 8.56 -13.78 17.83
CA ASP A 79 7.64 -14.07 18.93
C ASP A 79 6.37 -14.76 18.39
N LEU A 80 6.10 -15.95 18.90
CA LEU A 80 4.93 -16.75 18.52
C LEU A 80 3.59 -16.05 18.76
N LYS A 81 3.55 -15.00 19.59
CA LYS A 81 2.33 -14.18 19.77
C LYS A 81 1.80 -13.64 18.45
N TRP A 82 2.69 -13.30 17.50
CA TRP A 82 2.32 -12.80 16.20
C TRP A 82 1.67 -13.87 15.33
N LEU A 83 2.21 -15.09 15.37
CA LEU A 83 1.61 -16.23 14.67
C LEU A 83 0.27 -16.66 15.27
N ASN A 84 0.09 -16.50 16.59
CA ASN A 84 -1.20 -16.76 17.25
C ASN A 84 -2.31 -15.82 16.76
N ILE A 85 -1.95 -14.62 16.25
CA ILE A 85 -2.88 -13.68 15.61
C ILE A 85 -3.00 -13.98 14.10
N ALA A 86 -1.88 -14.22 13.43
CA ALA A 86 -1.86 -14.47 11.99
C ALA A 86 -2.61 -15.73 11.57
N LYS A 87 -2.46 -16.83 12.33
CA LYS A 87 -3.05 -18.13 12.00
C LYS A 87 -4.57 -18.10 11.85
N PRO A 88 -5.39 -17.56 12.77
CA PRO A 88 -6.83 -17.47 12.58
C PRO A 88 -7.24 -16.58 11.38
N ILE A 89 -6.41 -15.61 10.99
CA ILE A 89 -6.65 -14.81 9.78
C ILE A 89 -6.43 -15.67 8.54
N ALA A 90 -5.32 -16.41 8.49
CA ALA A 90 -5.03 -17.31 7.38
C ALA A 90 -6.09 -18.42 7.24
N GLU A 91 -6.49 -19.06 8.34
CA GLU A 91 -7.52 -20.09 8.36
C GLU A 91 -8.85 -19.57 7.80
N MET A 92 -9.28 -18.40 8.25
CA MET A 92 -10.51 -17.75 7.77
C MET A 92 -10.44 -17.42 6.27
N LEU A 93 -9.31 -16.87 5.79
CA LEU A 93 -9.11 -16.59 4.37
C LEU A 93 -9.14 -17.86 3.52
N LEU A 94 -8.47 -18.92 3.96
CA LEU A 94 -8.40 -20.19 3.23
C LEU A 94 -9.74 -20.92 3.18
N GLU A 95 -10.55 -20.83 4.23
CA GLU A 95 -11.83 -21.53 4.35
C GLU A 95 -12.99 -20.78 3.67
N TYR A 96 -13.06 -19.45 3.86
CA TYR A 96 -14.22 -18.65 3.46
C TYR A 96 -13.94 -17.58 2.41
N GLY A 97 -12.66 -17.29 2.13
CA GLY A 97 -12.27 -16.09 1.34
C GLY A 97 -12.55 -16.21 -0.15
N ARG A 98 -12.72 -17.43 -0.71
CA ARG A 98 -12.81 -17.64 -2.16
C ARG A 98 -14.10 -18.34 -2.56
N ASN A 99 -14.58 -18.02 -3.77
CA ASN A 99 -15.67 -18.76 -4.39
C ASN A 99 -15.15 -20.07 -5.05
N ASN A 100 -16.06 -20.83 -5.65
CA ASN A 100 -15.74 -22.10 -6.31
C ASN A 100 -14.90 -21.97 -7.60
N LYS A 101 -14.67 -20.73 -8.09
CA LYS A 101 -13.77 -20.41 -9.21
C LYS A 101 -12.39 -19.96 -8.73
N GLY A 102 -12.15 -19.94 -7.42
CA GLY A 102 -10.90 -19.44 -6.84
C GLY A 102 -10.78 -17.92 -6.76
N GLU A 103 -11.84 -17.17 -7.06
CA GLU A 103 -11.86 -15.71 -6.98
C GLU A 103 -12.13 -15.26 -5.54
N TRP A 104 -11.38 -14.26 -5.07
CA TRP A 104 -11.53 -13.71 -3.73
C TRP A 104 -12.78 -12.84 -3.62
N PHE A 105 -13.62 -13.08 -2.61
CA PHE A 105 -14.72 -12.18 -2.30
C PHE A 105 -14.20 -10.79 -1.91
N TYR A 106 -14.95 -9.75 -2.23
CA TYR A 106 -14.61 -8.41 -1.78
C TYR A 106 -14.77 -8.26 -0.27
N SER A 107 -15.86 -8.82 0.26
CA SER A 107 -16.07 -8.94 1.70
C SER A 107 -16.88 -10.19 2.04
N ILE A 108 -16.72 -10.67 3.28
CA ILE A 108 -17.49 -11.73 3.90
C ILE A 108 -18.12 -11.21 5.20
N LYS A 109 -19.19 -11.86 5.67
CA LYS A 109 -19.75 -11.59 6.99
C LYS A 109 -18.89 -12.18 8.09
N GLY A 110 -19.16 -11.80 9.35
CA GLY A 110 -18.46 -12.34 10.50
C GLY A 110 -18.48 -13.86 10.60
N ASP A 111 -19.54 -14.51 10.11
CA ASP A 111 -19.71 -15.97 10.10
C ASP A 111 -19.04 -16.68 8.90
N GLY A 112 -18.33 -15.93 8.06
CA GLY A 112 -17.65 -16.45 6.87
C GLY A 112 -18.54 -16.50 5.62
N SER A 113 -19.86 -16.26 5.70
CA SER A 113 -20.71 -16.24 4.52
C SER A 113 -20.39 -15.05 3.61
N PRO A 114 -20.49 -15.21 2.26
CA PRO A 114 -20.21 -14.11 1.33
C PRO A 114 -21.12 -12.90 1.59
N ALA A 115 -20.53 -11.70 1.68
CA ALA A 115 -21.26 -10.43 1.77
C ALA A 115 -21.25 -9.70 0.42
N GLN A 116 -20.09 -9.60 -0.23
CA GLN A 116 -19.95 -8.96 -1.53
C GLN A 116 -19.09 -9.83 -2.46
N GLN A 117 -19.53 -9.94 -3.71
CA GLN A 117 -18.85 -10.73 -4.74
C GLN A 117 -17.49 -10.14 -5.10
N PRO A 118 -16.61 -10.87 -5.83
CA PRO A 118 -15.37 -10.33 -6.37
C PRO A 118 -15.63 -9.08 -7.20
N GLN A 119 -14.94 -7.98 -6.87
CA GLN A 119 -15.09 -6.70 -7.55
C GLN A 119 -13.85 -5.80 -7.46
N SER A 120 -12.75 -6.34 -6.98
CA SER A 120 -11.48 -5.62 -6.89
C SER A 120 -10.31 -6.56 -6.97
N ILE A 121 -9.45 -6.34 -7.96
CA ILE A 121 -8.22 -7.11 -8.14
C ILE A 121 -7.20 -6.88 -7.02
N TYR A 122 -7.34 -5.77 -6.30
CA TYR A 122 -6.49 -5.51 -5.13
C TYR A 122 -6.71 -6.52 -3.99
N VAL A 123 -7.88 -7.14 -3.91
CA VAL A 123 -8.11 -8.23 -2.95
C VAL A 123 -7.21 -9.42 -3.27
N ASP A 124 -7.09 -9.75 -4.57
CA ASP A 124 -6.20 -10.80 -5.04
C ASP A 124 -4.74 -10.51 -4.67
N ALA A 125 -4.30 -9.27 -4.88
CA ALA A 125 -2.95 -8.84 -4.53
C ALA A 125 -2.67 -9.00 -3.03
N PHE A 126 -3.51 -8.42 -2.17
CA PHE A 126 -3.23 -8.42 -0.73
C PHE A 126 -3.45 -9.79 -0.08
N CYS A 127 -4.40 -10.60 -0.56
CA CYS A 127 -4.52 -11.99 -0.09
C CYS A 127 -3.27 -12.81 -0.49
N THR A 128 -2.79 -12.67 -1.72
CA THR A 128 -1.55 -13.31 -2.17
C THR A 128 -0.37 -12.87 -1.33
N TYR A 129 -0.23 -11.57 -1.09
CA TYR A 129 0.85 -10.99 -0.29
C TYR A 129 0.86 -11.52 1.14
N GLY A 130 -0.31 -11.50 1.81
CA GLY A 130 -0.44 -12.00 3.18
C GLY A 130 -0.21 -13.50 3.30
N LEU A 131 -0.74 -14.30 2.39
CA LEU A 131 -0.57 -15.75 2.38
C LEU A 131 0.87 -16.16 2.09
N THR A 132 1.57 -15.43 1.23
CA THR A 132 3.00 -15.65 0.96
C THR A 132 3.84 -15.41 2.21
N GLU A 133 3.64 -14.29 2.90
CA GLU A 133 4.39 -13.96 4.12
C GLU A 133 4.06 -14.93 5.27
N PHE A 134 2.79 -15.37 5.37
CA PHE A 134 2.39 -16.39 6.34
C PHE A 134 3.01 -17.76 6.02
N ALA A 135 3.05 -18.16 4.76
CA ALA A 135 3.72 -19.39 4.35
C ALA A 135 5.22 -19.34 4.66
N LYS A 136 5.86 -18.18 4.48
CA LYS A 136 7.26 -17.94 4.84
C LYS A 136 7.49 -18.08 6.36
N ALA A 137 6.54 -17.61 7.18
CA ALA A 137 6.63 -17.69 8.64
C ALA A 137 6.41 -19.10 9.19
N THR A 138 5.57 -19.92 8.53
CA THR A 138 5.04 -21.16 9.09
C THR A 138 5.38 -22.42 8.30
N GLY A 139 5.77 -22.28 7.03
CA GLY A 139 5.87 -23.38 6.08
C GLY A 139 4.51 -23.93 5.63
N ASP A 140 3.41 -23.19 5.81
CA ASP A 140 2.06 -23.64 5.46
C ASP A 140 1.88 -23.80 3.94
N LYS A 141 1.75 -25.05 3.52
CA LYS A 141 1.62 -25.41 2.09
C LYS A 141 0.27 -25.01 1.50
N LYS A 142 -0.79 -24.90 2.30
CA LYS A 142 -2.12 -24.50 1.81
C LYS A 142 -2.13 -23.01 1.51
N ALA A 143 -1.51 -22.20 2.38
CA ALA A 143 -1.34 -20.77 2.16
C ALA A 143 -0.51 -20.50 0.90
N LEU A 144 0.62 -21.17 0.74
CA LEU A 144 1.45 -21.03 -0.46
C LEU A 144 0.71 -21.45 -1.72
N LYS A 145 0.01 -22.57 -1.69
CA LYS A 145 -0.79 -23.05 -2.83
C LYS A 145 -1.88 -22.03 -3.22
N ALA A 146 -2.60 -21.46 -2.26
CA ALA A 146 -3.61 -20.46 -2.54
C ALA A 146 -3.03 -19.17 -3.16
N ALA A 147 -1.83 -18.76 -2.75
CA ALA A 147 -1.11 -17.64 -3.35
C ALA A 147 -0.69 -17.96 -4.81
N GLN A 148 -0.17 -19.16 -5.06
CA GLN A 148 0.21 -19.60 -6.41
C GLN A 148 -1.00 -19.73 -7.36
N GLU A 149 -2.11 -20.33 -6.89
CA GLU A 149 -3.36 -20.40 -7.66
C GLU A 149 -3.89 -19.00 -8.02
N THR A 150 -3.71 -18.02 -7.12
CA THR A 150 -4.08 -16.64 -7.40
C THR A 150 -3.16 -16.02 -8.45
N PHE A 151 -1.86 -16.25 -8.38
CA PHE A 151 -0.90 -15.83 -9.41
C PHE A 151 -1.28 -16.39 -10.79
N GLU A 152 -1.50 -17.70 -10.91
CA GLU A 152 -1.85 -18.36 -12.16
C GLU A 152 -3.13 -17.78 -12.79
N ARG A 153 -4.12 -17.44 -11.96
CA ARG A 153 -5.38 -16.85 -12.42
C ARG A 153 -5.26 -15.40 -12.81
N VAL A 154 -4.46 -14.60 -12.08
CA VAL A 154 -4.37 -13.14 -12.24
C VAL A 154 -3.36 -12.75 -13.30
N SER A 155 -2.24 -13.47 -13.44
CA SER A 155 -1.16 -13.12 -14.38
C SER A 155 -1.66 -12.84 -15.80
N PRO A 156 -2.49 -13.69 -16.44
CA PRO A 156 -3.00 -13.41 -17.78
C PRO A 156 -4.01 -12.25 -17.84
N ILE A 157 -4.67 -11.91 -16.73
CA ILE A 157 -5.60 -10.77 -16.70
C ILE A 157 -4.83 -9.44 -16.77
N LEU A 158 -3.62 -9.40 -16.23
CA LEU A 158 -2.76 -8.21 -16.26
C LEU A 158 -2.17 -7.92 -17.65
N ASP A 159 -2.22 -8.85 -18.59
CA ASP A 159 -1.81 -8.63 -19.98
C ASP A 159 -2.78 -7.68 -20.72
N ASP A 160 -4.07 -7.70 -20.31
CA ASP A 160 -5.06 -6.70 -20.75
C ASP A 160 -5.70 -6.00 -19.53
N PRO A 161 -5.04 -4.97 -18.99
CA PRO A 161 -5.54 -4.26 -17.82
C PRO A 161 -6.84 -3.46 -18.08
N SER A 162 -7.44 -3.58 -19.27
CA SER A 162 -8.62 -2.81 -19.66
C SER A 162 -9.91 -3.22 -18.96
N SER A 163 -9.97 -4.44 -18.47
CA SER A 163 -11.16 -5.05 -17.86
C SER A 163 -11.03 -5.23 -16.34
N LEU A 164 -9.99 -4.65 -15.73
CA LEU A 164 -9.75 -4.81 -14.30
C LEU A 164 -10.87 -4.19 -13.45
N MET A 165 -11.40 -4.98 -12.54
CA MET A 165 -12.24 -4.47 -11.46
C MET A 165 -11.35 -3.92 -10.36
N THR A 166 -11.47 -2.62 -10.08
CA THR A 166 -10.56 -1.90 -9.17
C THR A 166 -11.30 -1.11 -8.11
N LEU A 167 -12.46 -1.59 -7.63
CA LEU A 167 -13.15 -0.88 -6.55
C LEU A 167 -12.25 -0.79 -5.31
N PRO A 168 -12.27 0.33 -4.58
CA PRO A 168 -13.22 1.46 -4.72
C PRO A 168 -12.80 2.54 -5.73
N HIS A 169 -11.71 2.36 -6.45
CA HIS A 169 -11.16 3.35 -7.39
C HIS A 169 -11.22 2.82 -8.84
N PRO A 170 -12.36 2.96 -9.53
CA PRO A 170 -12.50 2.45 -10.90
C PRO A 170 -11.57 3.21 -11.86
N ILE A 171 -10.96 2.46 -12.76
CA ILE A 171 -10.11 3.03 -13.82
C ILE A 171 -10.98 3.84 -14.77
N PRO A 172 -10.61 5.09 -15.11
CA PRO A 172 -11.34 5.87 -16.08
C PRO A 172 -11.40 5.16 -17.44
N LYS A 173 -12.55 5.27 -18.12
CA LYS A 173 -12.76 4.62 -19.42
C LYS A 173 -11.73 5.11 -20.45
N GLY A 174 -11.10 4.19 -21.16
CA GLY A 174 -10.08 4.50 -22.16
C GLY A 174 -8.67 4.66 -21.61
N PHE A 175 -8.47 4.39 -20.32
CA PHE A 175 -7.16 4.46 -19.67
C PHE A 175 -6.75 3.10 -19.11
N GLN A 176 -5.47 2.94 -18.87
CA GLN A 176 -4.92 1.95 -17.95
C GLN A 176 -4.32 2.69 -16.75
N ALA A 177 -4.35 2.05 -15.58
CA ALA A 177 -3.88 2.64 -14.34
C ALA A 177 -2.56 2.02 -13.88
N HIS A 178 -1.72 2.83 -13.27
CA HIS A 178 -0.48 2.43 -12.64
C HIS A 178 -0.70 1.52 -11.41
N GLY A 179 -1.64 1.88 -10.55
CA GLY A 179 -1.85 1.22 -9.26
C GLY A 179 -1.93 -0.31 -9.28
N PRO A 180 -2.78 -0.96 -10.13
CA PRO A 180 -2.81 -2.42 -10.22
C PRO A 180 -1.48 -3.03 -10.65
N ILE A 181 -0.80 -2.40 -11.59
CA ILE A 181 0.46 -2.93 -12.13
C ILE A 181 1.56 -2.90 -11.07
N MET A 182 1.68 -1.80 -10.32
CA MET A 182 2.72 -1.66 -9.30
C MET A 182 2.57 -2.70 -8.18
N ILE A 183 1.34 -2.91 -7.69
CA ILE A 183 1.14 -3.82 -6.57
C ILE A 183 1.39 -5.28 -6.97
N PHE A 184 0.98 -5.68 -8.19
CA PHE A 184 1.25 -7.04 -8.67
C PHE A 184 2.72 -7.25 -9.03
N ALA A 185 3.43 -6.24 -9.52
CA ALA A 185 4.87 -6.33 -9.70
C ALA A 185 5.57 -6.72 -8.39
N HIS A 186 5.22 -6.06 -7.29
CA HIS A 186 5.78 -6.35 -5.98
C HIS A 186 5.33 -7.71 -5.42
N VAL A 187 4.04 -7.99 -5.42
CA VAL A 187 3.46 -9.22 -4.84
C VAL A 187 3.96 -10.46 -5.56
N PHE A 188 4.08 -10.42 -6.88
CA PHE A 188 4.60 -11.54 -7.66
C PHE A 188 6.09 -11.73 -7.46
N HIS A 189 6.84 -10.65 -7.25
CA HIS A 189 8.24 -10.75 -6.85
C HIS A 189 8.39 -11.50 -5.52
N GLU A 190 7.65 -11.10 -4.49
CA GLU A 190 7.71 -11.74 -3.17
C GLU A 190 7.33 -13.23 -3.23
N LEU A 191 6.24 -13.54 -3.93
CA LEU A 191 5.80 -14.92 -4.14
C LEU A 191 6.85 -15.72 -4.90
N GLY A 192 7.34 -15.18 -6.02
CA GLY A 192 8.31 -15.84 -6.88
C GLY A 192 9.61 -16.16 -6.18
N VAL A 193 10.18 -15.20 -5.48
CA VAL A 193 11.44 -15.36 -4.73
C VAL A 193 11.27 -16.41 -3.61
N TYR A 194 10.19 -16.32 -2.83
CA TYR A 194 9.95 -17.27 -1.74
C TYR A 194 9.71 -18.71 -2.25
N SER A 195 8.91 -18.87 -3.30
CA SER A 195 8.52 -20.18 -3.81
C SER A 195 9.45 -20.76 -4.89
N ASN A 196 10.48 -20.01 -5.31
CA ASN A 196 11.32 -20.30 -6.47
C ASN A 196 10.48 -20.46 -7.77
N ASN A 197 9.41 -19.68 -7.91
CA ASN A 197 8.55 -19.67 -9.10
C ASN A 197 9.12 -18.65 -10.10
N LEU A 198 9.79 -19.17 -11.16
CA LEU A 198 10.43 -18.33 -12.16
C LEU A 198 9.42 -17.53 -12.98
N ASP A 199 8.25 -18.07 -13.27
CA ASP A 199 7.20 -17.37 -14.03
C ASP A 199 6.69 -16.14 -13.25
N ALA A 200 6.56 -16.26 -11.93
CA ALA A 200 6.18 -15.13 -11.08
C ALA A 200 7.29 -14.05 -11.00
N ILE A 201 8.56 -14.45 -10.97
CA ILE A 201 9.71 -13.54 -11.01
C ILE A 201 9.77 -12.82 -12.36
N GLU A 202 9.62 -13.52 -13.47
CA GLU A 202 9.63 -12.94 -14.82
C GLU A 202 8.45 -11.98 -15.01
N LYS A 203 7.24 -12.38 -14.59
CA LYS A 203 6.06 -11.52 -14.67
C LYS A 203 6.22 -10.25 -13.82
N SER A 204 6.80 -10.36 -12.64
CA SER A 204 7.14 -9.20 -11.81
C SER A 204 8.07 -8.21 -12.54
N LEU A 205 9.13 -8.69 -13.17
CA LEU A 205 10.06 -7.87 -13.95
C LEU A 205 9.38 -7.23 -15.17
N GLU A 206 8.51 -7.99 -15.86
CA GLU A 206 7.71 -7.47 -16.99
C GLU A 206 6.85 -6.29 -16.55
N LEU A 207 6.09 -6.44 -15.46
CA LEU A 207 5.23 -5.38 -14.91
C LEU A 207 6.06 -4.17 -14.46
N ALA A 208 7.20 -4.40 -13.81
CA ALA A 208 8.13 -3.33 -13.43
C ALA A 208 8.64 -2.55 -14.64
N ASN A 209 9.02 -3.26 -15.70
CA ASN A 209 9.46 -2.63 -16.95
C ASN A 209 8.32 -1.86 -17.64
N GLN A 210 7.09 -2.37 -17.59
CA GLN A 210 5.91 -1.69 -18.10
C GLN A 210 5.71 -0.34 -17.41
N ILE A 211 5.82 -0.28 -16.08
CA ILE A 211 5.72 0.98 -15.32
C ILE A 211 6.78 1.97 -15.79
N MET A 212 8.05 1.55 -15.78
CA MET A 212 9.17 2.44 -16.10
C MET A 212 9.18 2.92 -17.56
N THR A 213 8.56 2.17 -18.47
CA THR A 213 8.51 2.51 -19.90
C THR A 213 7.28 3.32 -20.27
N LEU A 214 6.11 3.02 -19.68
CA LEU A 214 4.84 3.59 -20.11
C LEU A 214 4.34 4.71 -19.20
N HIS A 215 4.58 4.61 -17.89
CA HIS A 215 4.06 5.58 -16.92
C HIS A 215 5.09 6.67 -16.56
N VAL A 216 6.39 6.40 -16.66
CA VAL A 216 7.44 7.37 -16.35
C VAL A 216 7.76 8.23 -17.56
N ASP A 217 7.57 9.53 -17.44
CA ASP A 217 7.99 10.55 -18.41
C ASP A 217 9.20 11.31 -17.84
N GLN A 218 10.38 11.00 -18.34
CA GLN A 218 11.64 11.61 -17.85
C GLN A 218 11.79 13.07 -18.26
N GLU A 219 11.23 13.49 -19.41
CA GLU A 219 11.30 14.88 -19.85
C GLU A 219 10.46 15.82 -18.98
N ARG A 220 9.29 15.31 -18.54
CA ARG A 220 8.38 16.04 -17.65
C ARG A 220 8.64 15.77 -16.17
N GLU A 221 9.54 14.83 -15.87
CA GLU A 221 9.89 14.39 -14.50
C GLU A 221 8.65 13.96 -13.71
N VAL A 222 7.88 13.03 -14.25
CA VAL A 222 6.62 12.57 -13.63
C VAL A 222 6.35 11.10 -13.95
N LEU A 223 5.71 10.41 -13.02
CA LEU A 223 5.05 9.13 -13.23
C LEU A 223 3.54 9.37 -13.21
N PHE A 224 2.88 9.14 -14.36
CA PHE A 224 1.45 9.33 -14.50
C PHE A 224 0.65 8.15 -13.92
N GLU A 225 -0.42 8.45 -13.20
CA GLU A 225 -1.35 7.42 -12.68
C GLU A 225 -2.12 6.74 -13.80
N PHE A 226 -2.52 7.51 -14.82
CA PHE A 226 -3.30 7.01 -15.94
C PHE A 226 -2.61 7.29 -17.27
N ILE A 227 -2.51 6.27 -18.11
CA ILE A 227 -2.04 6.42 -19.49
C ILE A 227 -3.14 6.03 -20.47
N PRO A 228 -3.33 6.80 -21.57
CA PRO A 228 -4.38 6.51 -22.54
C PRO A 228 -4.09 5.20 -23.28
N LYS A 229 -5.14 4.45 -23.59
CA LYS A 229 -5.09 3.36 -24.54
C LYS A 229 -5.09 3.90 -25.97
N GLN A 230 -4.55 3.11 -26.89
CA GLN A 230 -4.63 3.43 -28.32
C GLN A 230 -6.10 3.70 -28.68
N ASP A 231 -6.35 4.76 -29.44
CA ASP A 231 -7.67 5.18 -29.97
C ASP A 231 -8.68 5.77 -28.95
N SER A 232 -8.28 6.13 -27.74
CA SER A 232 -9.18 6.84 -26.83
C SER A 232 -9.18 8.34 -27.07
N SER A 233 -10.36 8.98 -27.10
CA SER A 233 -10.48 10.43 -27.02
C SER A 233 -10.04 10.87 -25.63
N LEU A 234 -8.99 11.68 -25.59
CA LEU A 234 -8.29 12.02 -24.35
C LEU A 234 -9.07 13.03 -23.50
N ASP A 235 -9.24 12.72 -22.22
CA ASP A 235 -9.54 13.72 -21.21
C ASP A 235 -8.23 14.24 -20.63
N GLY A 236 -7.85 15.46 -21.04
CA GLY A 236 -6.57 16.06 -20.65
C GLY A 236 -6.33 16.20 -19.16
N ASN A 237 -7.37 16.09 -18.31
CA ASN A 237 -7.22 16.07 -16.87
C ASN A 237 -6.78 14.69 -16.37
N THR A 238 -7.31 13.62 -16.95
CA THR A 238 -6.98 12.25 -16.56
C THR A 238 -5.55 11.90 -16.93
N GLU A 239 -5.12 12.17 -18.15
CA GLU A 239 -3.77 11.86 -18.64
C GLU A 239 -2.64 12.64 -17.94
N LYS A 240 -2.96 13.78 -17.31
CA LYS A 240 -2.01 14.63 -16.59
C LYS A 240 -2.08 14.43 -15.07
N THR A 241 -2.87 13.45 -14.62
CA THR A 241 -3.00 13.12 -13.20
C THR A 241 -1.85 12.24 -12.75
N PHE A 242 -1.24 12.60 -11.61
CA PHE A 242 -0.31 11.75 -10.90
C PHE A 242 -0.62 11.69 -9.40
N ILE A 243 -0.26 10.59 -8.76
CA ILE A 243 -0.45 10.34 -7.34
C ILE A 243 0.93 10.24 -6.69
N PRO A 244 1.40 11.29 -5.99
CA PRO A 244 2.76 11.31 -5.44
C PRO A 244 3.06 10.08 -4.58
N GLY A 245 2.11 9.67 -3.72
CA GLY A 245 2.27 8.49 -2.88
C GLY A 245 2.45 7.20 -3.66
N HIS A 246 1.64 6.94 -4.69
CA HIS A 246 1.77 5.75 -5.54
C HIS A 246 3.10 5.73 -6.29
N ALA A 247 3.52 6.87 -6.83
CA ALA A 247 4.79 6.96 -7.52
C ALA A 247 5.96 6.65 -6.58
N ILE A 248 5.97 7.21 -5.38
CA ILE A 248 7.01 6.99 -4.39
C ILE A 248 7.00 5.53 -3.90
N GLU A 249 5.83 4.97 -3.57
CA GLU A 249 5.65 3.58 -3.16
C GLU A 249 6.14 2.63 -4.26
N SER A 250 5.73 2.86 -5.49
CA SER A 250 6.14 2.04 -6.64
C SER A 250 7.67 1.98 -6.78
N MET A 251 8.38 3.06 -6.52
CA MET A 251 9.83 3.10 -6.76
C MET A 251 10.62 2.26 -5.77
N TRP A 252 10.19 2.08 -4.54
CA TRP A 252 10.87 1.13 -3.67
C TRP A 252 10.51 -0.34 -4.02
N PHE A 253 9.32 -0.61 -4.60
CA PHE A 253 9.04 -1.91 -5.20
C PHE A 253 9.97 -2.19 -6.39
N MET A 254 10.10 -1.20 -7.27
CA MET A 254 10.98 -1.31 -8.45
C MET A 254 12.44 -1.52 -8.05
N GLU A 255 12.90 -0.79 -7.03
CA GLU A 255 14.25 -0.96 -6.50
C GLU A 255 14.51 -2.41 -6.10
N LYS A 256 13.60 -3.03 -5.34
CA LYS A 256 13.73 -4.40 -4.89
C LYS A 256 13.78 -5.39 -6.05
N ILE A 257 12.92 -5.22 -7.06
CA ILE A 257 12.87 -6.05 -8.26
C ILE A 257 14.15 -5.88 -9.07
N TYR A 258 14.56 -4.64 -9.35
CA TYR A 258 15.75 -4.36 -10.16
C TYR A 258 17.05 -4.74 -9.46
N ARG A 259 17.11 -4.65 -8.15
CA ARG A 259 18.26 -5.16 -7.38
C ARG A 259 18.41 -6.68 -7.52
N TYR A 260 17.30 -7.40 -7.47
CA TYR A 260 17.30 -8.85 -7.69
C TYR A 260 17.81 -9.23 -9.09
N HIS A 261 17.51 -8.40 -10.09
CA HIS A 261 17.94 -8.58 -11.48
C HIS A 261 19.21 -7.82 -11.85
N GLU A 262 19.92 -7.22 -10.87
CA GLU A 262 21.16 -6.47 -11.05
C GLU A 262 21.09 -5.32 -12.06
N THR A 263 19.93 -4.66 -12.19
CA THR A 263 19.69 -3.59 -13.18
C THR A 263 19.85 -2.21 -12.53
N HIS A 264 21.10 -1.79 -12.31
CA HIS A 264 21.47 -0.57 -11.55
C HIS A 264 20.95 0.74 -12.15
N GLU A 265 20.99 0.92 -13.48
CA GLU A 265 20.51 2.13 -14.15
C GLU A 265 19.02 2.44 -13.85
N LYS A 266 18.20 1.39 -13.73
CA LYS A 266 16.79 1.55 -13.40
C LYS A 266 16.57 1.89 -11.93
N ILE A 267 17.46 1.45 -11.04
CA ILE A 267 17.45 1.85 -9.63
C ILE A 267 17.73 3.35 -9.49
N GLU A 268 18.74 3.87 -10.22
CA GLU A 268 19.03 5.30 -10.22
C GLU A 268 17.83 6.14 -10.69
N LEU A 269 17.20 5.73 -11.79
CA LEU A 269 15.98 6.39 -12.27
C LEU A 269 14.85 6.33 -11.24
N ALA A 270 14.66 5.19 -10.55
CA ALA A 270 13.65 5.06 -9.50
C ALA A 270 13.89 6.07 -8.35
N MET A 271 15.16 6.31 -7.96
CA MET A 271 15.49 7.32 -6.93
C MET A 271 15.17 8.74 -7.41
N GLU A 272 15.40 9.06 -8.68
CA GLU A 272 15.00 10.35 -9.25
C GLU A 272 13.47 10.52 -9.29
N VAL A 273 12.73 9.47 -9.65
CA VAL A 273 11.24 9.51 -9.63
C VAL A 273 10.73 9.81 -8.21
N ILE A 274 11.33 9.24 -7.16
CA ILE A 274 10.97 9.59 -5.77
C ILE A 274 11.16 11.10 -5.55
N ARG A 275 12.30 11.66 -5.93
CA ARG A 275 12.61 13.08 -5.76
C ARG A 275 11.58 13.97 -6.48
N TRP A 276 11.29 13.69 -7.74
CA TRP A 276 10.31 14.46 -8.53
C TRP A 276 8.93 14.52 -7.87
N HIS A 277 8.48 13.40 -7.30
CA HIS A 277 7.14 13.34 -6.70
C HIS A 277 7.08 13.94 -5.29
N LEU A 278 8.19 13.98 -4.56
CA LEU A 278 8.29 14.77 -3.35
C LEU A 278 8.23 16.28 -3.65
N GLU A 279 8.95 16.74 -4.67
CA GLU A 279 8.99 18.15 -5.05
C GLU A 279 7.65 18.63 -5.62
N LYS A 280 7.06 17.88 -6.57
CA LYS A 280 5.79 18.24 -7.22
C LYS A 280 4.56 17.99 -6.33
N GLY A 281 4.63 17.02 -5.42
CA GLY A 281 3.51 16.61 -4.56
C GLY A 281 3.41 17.34 -3.24
N TRP A 282 4.41 18.11 -2.83
CA TRP A 282 4.43 18.78 -1.53
C TRP A 282 3.59 20.05 -1.51
N ASP A 283 2.70 20.18 -0.52
CA ASP A 283 1.97 21.43 -0.28
C ASP A 283 2.88 22.46 0.41
N SER A 284 3.36 23.45 -0.35
CA SER A 284 4.25 24.49 0.18
C SER A 284 3.59 25.42 1.20
N LYS A 285 2.25 25.45 1.25
CA LYS A 285 1.50 26.32 2.15
C LYS A 285 1.20 25.67 3.50
N PHE A 286 0.76 24.42 3.50
CA PHE A 286 0.31 23.73 4.72
C PHE A 286 1.15 22.52 5.08
N GLY A 287 2.13 22.17 4.26
CA GLY A 287 2.90 20.95 4.41
C GLY A 287 2.14 19.69 3.99
N GLY A 288 2.86 18.57 3.99
CA GLY A 288 2.35 17.26 3.60
C GLY A 288 2.17 17.08 2.10
N LEU A 289 2.11 15.81 1.69
CA LEU A 289 1.88 15.44 0.29
C LEU A 289 0.40 15.50 -0.05
N PHE A 290 0.08 16.06 -1.21
CA PHE A 290 -1.25 15.94 -1.80
C PHE A 290 -1.55 14.49 -2.15
N LEU A 291 -2.82 14.09 -2.05
CA LEU A 291 -3.25 12.77 -2.47
C LEU A 291 -3.09 12.58 -3.97
N ALA A 292 -3.51 13.57 -4.77
CA ALA A 292 -3.34 13.56 -6.21
C ALA A 292 -3.04 14.97 -6.74
N CYS A 293 -2.27 15.04 -7.81
CA CYS A 293 -1.85 16.27 -8.45
C CYS A 293 -2.13 16.23 -9.97
N HIS A 294 -2.11 17.39 -10.59
CA HIS A 294 -2.19 17.56 -12.02
C HIS A 294 -0.96 18.31 -12.51
N LEU A 295 -0.30 17.80 -13.53
CA LEU A 295 0.99 18.33 -13.99
C LEU A 295 0.95 19.83 -14.36
N GLU A 296 -0.13 20.28 -14.95
CA GLU A 296 -0.33 21.68 -15.40
C GLU A 296 -1.27 22.47 -14.46
N ASN A 297 -1.32 22.15 -13.17
CA ASN A 297 -2.18 22.79 -12.19
C ASN A 297 -3.70 22.74 -12.50
N GLY A 298 -4.12 21.82 -13.34
CA GLY A 298 -5.53 21.52 -13.59
C GLY A 298 -6.18 20.74 -12.45
N LYS A 299 -7.34 20.14 -12.71
CA LYS A 299 -8.05 19.30 -11.73
C LYS A 299 -7.65 17.84 -11.94
N PRO A 300 -7.01 17.20 -10.94
CA PRO A 300 -6.70 15.78 -11.03
C PRO A 300 -7.97 14.93 -11.17
N ALA A 301 -7.89 13.85 -11.94
CA ALA A 301 -8.95 12.85 -12.06
C ALA A 301 -8.97 11.92 -10.82
N TRP A 302 -9.12 12.50 -9.66
CA TRP A 302 -9.13 11.78 -8.37
C TRP A 302 -10.11 12.42 -7.38
N HIS A 303 -10.66 11.58 -6.48
CA HIS A 303 -11.54 12.09 -5.44
C HIS A 303 -10.74 12.75 -4.32
N SER A 304 -11.16 13.95 -3.88
CA SER A 304 -10.49 14.70 -2.80
C SER A 304 -8.97 14.86 -2.96
N PRO A 305 -8.46 15.36 -4.10
CA PRO A 305 -7.04 15.32 -4.43
C PRO A 305 -6.16 16.10 -3.47
N GLN A 306 -6.72 17.10 -2.77
CA GLN A 306 -5.97 17.94 -1.81
C GLN A 306 -5.94 17.37 -0.38
N SER A 307 -6.60 16.25 -0.12
CA SER A 307 -6.54 15.58 1.18
C SER A 307 -5.11 15.16 1.51
N LYS A 308 -4.82 15.13 2.81
CA LYS A 308 -3.58 14.57 3.35
C LYS A 308 -3.90 13.23 3.99
N ILE A 309 -3.32 12.16 3.45
CA ILE A 309 -3.50 10.80 3.94
C ILE A 309 -2.19 10.32 4.53
N TRP A 310 -2.22 9.48 5.56
CA TRP A 310 -1.03 9.03 6.26
C TRP A 310 -0.07 8.21 5.39
N TRP A 311 -0.59 7.32 4.55
CA TRP A 311 0.22 6.35 3.82
C TRP A 311 1.21 6.96 2.81
N PRO A 312 0.92 8.03 2.01
CA PRO A 312 1.94 8.65 1.16
C PRO A 312 3.15 9.12 1.95
N HIS A 313 2.95 9.48 3.21
CA HIS A 313 4.02 9.97 4.07
C HIS A 313 4.85 8.82 4.64
N THR A 314 4.23 7.69 5.04
CA THR A 314 4.98 6.51 5.49
C THR A 314 5.76 5.86 4.35
N GLU A 315 5.18 5.77 3.15
CA GLU A 315 5.88 5.30 1.96
C GLU A 315 7.08 6.21 1.63
N SER A 316 6.90 7.53 1.77
CA SER A 316 8.01 8.48 1.58
C SER A 316 9.11 8.32 2.62
N ILE A 317 8.78 8.06 3.89
CA ILE A 317 9.78 7.80 4.94
C ILE A 317 10.63 6.58 4.57
N GLN A 318 10.00 5.47 4.21
CA GLN A 318 10.68 4.24 3.81
C GLN A 318 11.55 4.46 2.56
N SER A 319 10.96 5.05 1.52
CA SER A 319 11.66 5.30 0.25
C SER A 319 12.85 6.25 0.41
N LEU A 320 12.75 7.25 1.27
CA LEU A 320 13.84 8.20 1.54
C LEU A 320 14.99 7.58 2.32
N LEU A 321 14.70 6.70 3.29
CA LEU A 321 15.76 5.93 3.97
C LEU A 321 16.47 5.00 2.99
N LEU A 322 15.71 4.32 2.12
CA LEU A 322 16.27 3.47 1.08
C LEU A 322 17.12 4.28 0.08
N ALA A 323 16.59 5.40 -0.42
CA ALA A 323 17.31 6.28 -1.33
C ALA A 323 18.60 6.83 -0.72
N TYR A 324 18.59 7.15 0.57
CA TYR A 324 19.81 7.55 1.28
C TYR A 324 20.86 6.44 1.32
N LEU A 325 20.45 5.21 1.63
CA LEU A 325 21.36 4.06 1.68
C LEU A 325 21.96 3.74 0.31
N ILE A 326 21.24 4.02 -0.77
CA ILE A 326 21.71 3.76 -2.14
C ILE A 326 22.60 4.89 -2.66
N THR A 327 22.19 6.15 -2.47
CA THR A 327 22.80 7.30 -3.13
C THR A 327 23.73 8.12 -2.22
N GLY A 328 23.53 8.10 -0.90
CA GLY A 328 24.18 8.99 0.05
C GLY A 328 23.82 10.48 -0.15
N ALA A 329 22.82 10.80 -0.98
CA ALA A 329 22.56 12.16 -1.40
C ALA A 329 21.90 13.02 -0.30
N GLU A 330 22.34 14.27 -0.15
CA GLU A 330 21.85 15.18 0.89
C GLU A 330 20.35 15.51 0.76
N TRP A 331 19.78 15.52 -0.46
CA TRP A 331 18.38 15.77 -0.65
C TRP A 331 17.49 14.75 0.07
N THR A 332 17.95 13.51 0.21
CA THR A 332 17.21 12.44 0.90
C THR A 332 17.07 12.74 2.39
N LYS A 333 18.14 13.22 3.04
CA LYS A 333 18.10 13.62 4.46
C LYS A 333 17.17 14.81 4.70
N MET A 334 17.26 15.81 3.84
CA MET A 334 16.40 17.00 3.90
C MET A 334 14.92 16.62 3.80
N TRP A 335 14.56 15.83 2.81
CA TRP A 335 13.18 15.39 2.62
C TRP A 335 12.72 14.43 3.72
N PHE A 336 13.60 13.54 4.18
CA PHE A 336 13.28 12.63 5.27
C PHE A 336 12.85 13.39 6.54
N ARG A 337 13.63 14.37 6.97
CA ARG A 337 13.27 15.21 8.13
C ARG A 337 11.93 15.91 7.92
N LYS A 338 11.75 16.53 6.77
CA LYS A 338 10.55 17.26 6.42
C LYS A 338 9.29 16.40 6.44
N ILE A 339 9.37 15.21 5.83
CA ILE A 339 8.27 14.23 5.80
C ILE A 339 8.03 13.64 7.19
N HIS A 340 9.08 13.24 7.90
CA HIS A 340 8.98 12.68 9.24
C HIS A 340 8.31 13.66 10.22
N ASP A 341 8.80 14.88 10.28
CA ASP A 341 8.25 15.90 11.20
C ASP A 341 6.79 16.19 10.92
N TYR A 342 6.43 16.33 9.64
CA TYR A 342 5.04 16.50 9.25
C TYR A 342 4.18 15.29 9.67
N THR A 343 4.64 14.09 9.36
CA THR A 343 3.90 12.84 9.60
C THR A 343 3.59 12.66 11.08
N PHE A 344 4.60 12.76 11.94
CA PHE A 344 4.44 12.51 13.38
C PHE A 344 3.83 13.69 14.15
N SER A 345 3.74 14.87 13.53
CA SER A 345 3.01 16.01 14.09
C SER A 345 1.51 15.98 13.78
N HIS A 346 1.07 15.28 12.74
CA HIS A 346 -0.31 15.40 12.27
C HIS A 346 -1.13 14.11 12.31
N PHE A 347 -0.54 12.95 12.05
CA PHE A 347 -1.33 11.71 11.94
C PHE A 347 -1.53 10.93 13.24
N PRO A 348 -0.58 10.84 14.18
CA PRO A 348 -0.80 10.08 15.40
C PRO A 348 -2.00 10.59 16.19
N ASN A 349 -2.90 9.69 16.60
CA ASN A 349 -4.02 10.03 17.46
C ASN A 349 -3.57 9.93 18.93
N PRO A 350 -3.36 11.07 19.64
CA PRO A 350 -2.81 11.04 20.99
C PRO A 350 -3.77 10.45 22.03
N LYS A 351 -5.08 10.41 21.70
CA LYS A 351 -6.11 9.95 22.64
C LYS A 351 -6.30 8.44 22.63
N ASN A 352 -6.32 7.84 21.42
CA ASN A 352 -6.76 6.46 21.28
C ASN A 352 -5.63 5.53 20.79
N GLY A 353 -4.45 6.07 20.49
CA GLY A 353 -3.44 5.36 19.71
C GLY A 353 -3.87 5.28 18.22
N GLU A 354 -3.15 4.52 17.40
CA GLU A 354 -3.38 4.48 15.96
C GLU A 354 -3.18 5.88 15.32
N TRP A 355 -3.53 6.02 14.06
CA TRP A 355 -3.37 7.26 13.31
C TRP A 355 -4.69 7.74 12.72
N PHE A 356 -4.84 9.06 12.58
CA PHE A 356 -5.92 9.61 11.78
C PHE A 356 -5.72 9.22 10.32
N HIS A 357 -6.79 8.72 9.70
CA HIS A 357 -6.70 8.23 8.34
C HIS A 357 -6.53 9.37 7.33
N ASN A 358 -7.29 10.44 7.49
CA ASN A 358 -7.43 11.48 6.49
C ASN A 358 -7.58 12.87 7.16
N LEU A 359 -6.82 13.82 6.66
CA LEU A 359 -6.89 15.22 7.04
C LEU A 359 -7.32 16.03 5.81
N ASP A 360 -7.99 17.16 6.02
CA ASP A 360 -8.20 18.12 4.96
C ASP A 360 -6.88 18.82 4.57
N ARG A 361 -6.90 19.67 3.56
CA ARG A 361 -5.71 20.40 3.14
C ARG A 361 -5.09 21.25 4.25
N ASN A 362 -5.90 21.76 5.18
CA ASN A 362 -5.43 22.62 6.28
C ASN A 362 -4.94 21.81 7.49
N CYS A 363 -4.76 20.50 7.33
CA CYS A 363 -4.34 19.57 8.39
C CYS A 363 -5.35 19.42 9.53
N LEU A 364 -6.61 19.74 9.28
CA LEU A 364 -7.71 19.45 10.19
C LEU A 364 -8.28 18.07 9.91
N LEU A 365 -8.83 17.43 10.95
CA LEU A 365 -9.50 16.15 10.79
C LEU A 365 -10.61 16.28 9.73
N TYR A 366 -10.56 15.40 8.73
CA TYR A 366 -11.58 15.34 7.71
C TYR A 366 -12.85 14.73 8.32
N THR A 367 -13.72 15.58 8.81
CA THR A 367 -15.06 15.18 9.25
C THR A 367 -15.97 15.14 8.03
N SER A 368 -16.11 13.96 7.40
CA SER A 368 -17.07 13.81 6.32
C SER A 368 -18.49 14.05 6.86
N PRO A 369 -19.30 14.90 6.22
CA PRO A 369 -20.68 15.13 6.60
C PRO A 369 -21.61 13.95 6.25
N SER A 370 -21.14 12.93 5.52
CA SER A 370 -21.95 11.82 5.06
C SER A 370 -21.98 10.65 6.04
N PRO A 371 -23.18 10.14 6.42
CA PRO A 371 -23.30 8.87 7.14
C PRO A 371 -22.68 7.69 6.41
N ARG A 372 -22.57 7.73 5.07
CA ARG A 372 -21.92 6.70 4.24
C ARG A 372 -20.39 6.67 4.44
N ASP A 373 -19.79 7.78 4.76
CA ASP A 373 -18.35 7.83 5.01
C ASP A 373 -17.99 7.38 6.43
N ARG A 374 -18.94 7.40 7.37
CA ARG A 374 -18.78 6.86 8.73
C ARG A 374 -18.78 5.32 8.76
N THR A 375 -19.34 4.68 7.73
CA THR A 375 -19.39 3.21 7.58
C THR A 375 -18.32 2.67 6.66
N ARG A 376 -17.55 3.52 5.98
CA ARG A 376 -16.36 3.07 5.26
C ARG A 376 -15.36 2.58 6.30
N SER A 377 -15.03 1.30 6.19
CA SER A 377 -13.99 0.67 6.98
C SER A 377 -12.73 1.54 6.95
N ARG A 378 -11.91 1.47 7.98
CA ARG A 378 -10.51 1.86 7.92
C ARG A 378 -9.80 0.95 6.93
N MET A 379 -10.25 0.97 5.66
CA MET A 379 -9.44 0.40 4.62
C MET A 379 -8.24 1.31 4.48
N PRO A 380 -7.04 0.78 4.61
CA PRO A 380 -5.87 1.52 4.15
C PRO A 380 -6.17 1.91 2.70
N SER A 381 -6.11 3.19 2.41
CA SER A 381 -6.39 3.73 1.08
C SER A 381 -5.18 3.60 0.16
N SER A 382 -4.23 2.79 0.51
CA SER A 382 -3.09 2.52 -0.34
C SER A 382 -3.37 1.33 -1.23
N ALA A 383 -3.04 1.51 -2.36
CA ALA A 383 -3.07 1.01 -3.72
C ALA A 383 -4.41 0.90 -4.22
#